data_0e4a02abb7450acceaed50b551fba07c
#
_entry.id   0e4a02abb7450acceaed50b551fba07c
#
_cell.length_a   1.000
_cell.length_b   1.000
_cell.length_c   1.000
_cell.angle_alpha   90.00
_cell.angle_beta   90.00
_cell.angle_gamma   90.00
#
_symmetry.space_group_name_H-M   'P 1'
#
loop_
_entity.id
_entity.type
_entity.pdbx_description
1 polymer ?
#
loop_
_entity_poly.entity_id
_entity_poly.type
_entity_poly.pdbx_seq_one_letter_code
_entity_poly.pdbx_strand_id
1 'polypeptide(L)'
;MQFLLDAFLSIPAILIAFSVKEYTRAKMADKLGDKSPRFKGELTLDPLKHVDIAGALMMAFFGFGWSKSVEINKYAFKNPKKDALKVNIAAWLSNLVVAIIGVILTSLYLRFFGLRGDLSQIIFLMLQYIIILNVNFFVFNILPLPGLDCFRILEDLKPQLFYKLSGIVYQYYYPILIVIILLGRYVLAIPSQLVM
;
A
#
# COMPACT_ATOMS: atom_id res chain seq x y z
N MET A 1 -13.53 22.07 -7.76
CA MET A 1 -12.47 22.65 -6.91
C MET A 1 -12.17 21.73 -5.71
N GLN A 2 -13.19 21.22 -5.00
CA GLN A 2 -13.01 20.33 -3.83
C GLN A 2 -12.24 19.05 -4.17
N PHE A 3 -12.56 18.36 -5.27
CA PHE A 3 -11.86 17.16 -5.74
C PHE A 3 -10.33 17.32 -5.91
N LEU A 4 -9.88 18.47 -6.47
CA LEU A 4 -8.45 18.75 -6.60
C LEU A 4 -7.80 19.05 -5.25
N LEU A 5 -8.51 19.71 -4.35
CA LEU A 5 -8.05 19.96 -2.98
C LEU A 5 -7.86 18.63 -2.24
N ASP A 6 -8.85 17.74 -2.33
CA ASP A 6 -8.80 16.41 -1.73
C ASP A 6 -7.62 15.59 -2.25
N ALA A 7 -7.40 15.59 -3.58
CA ALA A 7 -6.26 14.93 -4.19
C ALA A 7 -4.93 15.52 -3.69
N PHE A 8 -4.82 16.85 -3.55
CA PHE A 8 -3.63 17.50 -3.02
C PHE A 8 -3.38 17.15 -1.55
N LEU A 9 -4.42 17.19 -0.71
CA LEU A 9 -4.32 16.84 0.70
C LEU A 9 -4.01 15.36 0.94
N SER A 10 -4.31 14.49 -0.03
CA SER A 10 -4.01 13.07 0.04
C SER A 10 -2.53 12.74 -0.24
N ILE A 11 -1.76 13.64 -0.87
CA ILE A 11 -0.37 13.38 -1.26
C ILE A 11 0.51 12.88 -0.09
N PRO A 12 0.54 13.53 1.08
CA PRO A 12 1.35 13.04 2.19
C PRO A 12 0.97 11.62 2.64
N ALA A 13 -0.32 11.30 2.63
CA ALA A 13 -0.81 9.98 2.98
C ALA A 13 -0.37 8.90 1.97
N ILE A 14 -0.37 9.21 0.67
CA ILE A 14 0.12 8.34 -0.40
C ILE A 14 1.63 8.09 -0.24
N LEU A 15 2.40 9.14 0.00
CA LEU A 15 3.84 9.05 0.20
C LEU A 15 4.18 8.16 1.41
N ILE A 16 3.45 8.31 2.52
CA ILE A 16 3.59 7.47 3.71
C ILE A 16 3.22 6.02 3.39
N ALA A 17 2.07 5.78 2.74
CA ALA A 17 1.58 4.44 2.45
C ALA A 17 2.58 3.63 1.61
N PHE A 18 3.12 4.24 0.55
CA PHE A 18 4.06 3.58 -0.35
C PHE A 18 5.43 3.39 0.30
N SER A 19 5.96 4.44 0.96
CA SER A 19 7.28 4.39 1.58
C SER A 19 7.36 3.39 2.72
N VAL A 20 6.38 3.37 3.61
CA VAL A 20 6.39 2.45 4.77
C VAL A 20 6.26 1.00 4.30
N LYS A 21 5.41 0.72 3.33
CA LYS A 21 5.25 -0.62 2.77
C LYS A 21 6.56 -1.13 2.16
N GLU A 22 7.14 -0.37 1.25
CA GLU A 22 8.32 -0.82 0.52
C GLU A 22 9.59 -0.81 1.40
N TYR A 23 9.72 0.15 2.33
CA TYR A 23 10.74 0.10 3.36
C TYR A 23 10.62 -1.15 4.23
N THR A 24 9.40 -1.52 4.63
CA THR A 24 9.17 -2.74 5.43
C THR A 24 9.58 -3.97 4.65
N ARG A 25 9.27 -4.03 3.35
CA ARG A 25 9.71 -5.10 2.45
C ARG A 25 11.24 -5.18 2.40
N ALA A 26 11.91 -4.08 2.10
CA ALA A 26 13.36 -3.98 2.05
C ALA A 26 14.02 -4.39 3.38
N LYS A 27 13.47 -3.90 4.50
CA LYS A 27 13.98 -4.17 5.84
C LYS A 27 13.85 -5.63 6.24
N MET A 28 12.73 -6.25 5.95
CA MET A 28 12.51 -7.68 6.22
C MET A 28 13.40 -8.55 5.34
N ALA A 29 13.54 -8.23 4.05
CA ALA A 29 14.44 -8.92 3.14
C ALA A 29 15.89 -8.85 3.65
N ASP A 30 16.36 -7.65 4.01
CA ASP A 30 17.71 -7.43 4.55
C ASP A 30 17.97 -8.23 5.84
N LYS A 31 16.99 -8.29 6.76
CA LYS A 31 17.08 -9.08 7.99
C LYS A 31 17.16 -10.59 7.73
N LEU A 32 16.49 -11.09 6.69
CA LEU A 32 16.41 -12.50 6.37
C LEU A 32 17.55 -12.99 5.44
N GLY A 33 18.44 -12.08 5.02
CA GLY A 33 19.67 -12.42 4.30
C GLY A 33 19.82 -11.79 2.92
N ASP A 34 18.74 -11.27 2.34
CA ASP A 34 18.82 -10.57 1.05
C ASP A 34 19.30 -9.12 1.25
N LYS A 35 20.55 -8.87 0.93
CA LYS A 35 21.18 -7.56 0.99
C LYS A 35 20.97 -6.70 -0.25
N SER A 36 20.32 -7.23 -1.29
CA SER A 36 20.16 -6.52 -2.57
C SER A 36 19.37 -5.19 -2.42
N PRO A 37 18.29 -5.06 -1.62
CA PRO A 37 17.62 -3.78 -1.45
C PRO A 37 18.52 -2.71 -0.81
N ARG A 38 19.41 -3.12 0.10
CA ARG A 38 20.39 -2.21 0.72
C ARG A 38 21.38 -1.68 -0.31
N PHE A 39 21.95 -2.56 -1.15
CA PHE A 39 22.91 -2.18 -2.18
C PHE A 39 22.28 -1.33 -3.29
N LYS A 40 20.98 -1.51 -3.57
CA LYS A 40 20.21 -0.68 -4.51
C LYS A 40 19.79 0.67 -3.91
N GLY A 41 20.07 0.93 -2.62
CA GLY A 41 19.63 2.14 -1.92
C GLY A 41 18.11 2.21 -1.70
N GLU A 42 17.45 1.05 -1.67
CA GLU A 42 15.99 0.93 -1.48
C GLU A 42 15.62 0.72 0.00
N LEU A 43 16.62 0.55 0.88
CA LEU A 43 16.43 0.46 2.34
C LEU A 43 16.31 1.85 2.97
N THR A 44 15.34 2.62 2.54
CA THR A 44 15.10 4.01 2.94
C THR A 44 13.60 4.30 3.04
N LEU A 45 13.23 5.33 3.78
CA LEU A 45 11.87 5.90 3.79
C LEU A 45 11.70 7.03 2.76
N ASP A 46 12.70 7.29 1.93
CA ASP A 46 12.63 8.30 0.86
C ASP A 46 11.50 7.93 -0.13
N PRO A 47 10.44 8.73 -0.24
CA PRO A 47 9.31 8.43 -1.13
C PRO A 47 9.72 8.32 -2.60
N LEU A 48 10.74 9.06 -3.03
CA LEU A 48 11.19 9.08 -4.44
C LEU A 48 11.70 7.70 -4.90
N LYS A 49 12.10 6.84 -3.97
CA LYS A 49 12.54 5.47 -4.27
C LYS A 49 11.36 4.50 -4.43
N HIS A 50 10.21 4.81 -3.86
CA HIS A 50 9.08 3.90 -3.70
C HIS A 50 7.80 4.33 -4.42
N VAL A 51 7.72 5.58 -4.87
CA VAL A 51 6.56 6.10 -5.59
C VAL A 51 6.62 5.68 -7.06
N ASP A 52 5.55 5.05 -7.51
CA ASP A 52 5.19 4.95 -8.92
C ASP A 52 4.21 6.08 -9.23
N ILE A 53 4.52 6.91 -10.22
CA ILE A 53 3.73 8.11 -10.54
C ILE A 53 2.31 7.73 -10.96
N ALA A 54 2.15 6.72 -11.82
CA ALA A 54 0.84 6.27 -12.28
C ALA A 54 0.04 5.70 -11.12
N GLY A 55 0.66 4.85 -10.28
CA GLY A 55 0.04 4.30 -9.07
C GLY A 55 -0.36 5.38 -8.06
N ALA A 56 0.45 6.43 -7.90
CA ALA A 56 0.14 7.56 -7.02
C ALA A 56 -1.05 8.39 -7.54
N LEU A 57 -1.10 8.67 -8.84
CA LEU A 57 -2.25 9.35 -9.45
C LEU A 57 -3.53 8.52 -9.33
N MET A 58 -3.45 7.22 -9.56
CA MET A 58 -4.59 6.31 -9.35
C MET A 58 -5.06 6.34 -7.89
N MET A 59 -4.12 6.35 -6.93
CA MET A 59 -4.45 6.45 -5.50
C MET A 59 -5.11 7.78 -5.16
N ALA A 60 -4.60 8.90 -5.68
CA ALA A 60 -5.13 10.24 -5.41
C ALA A 60 -6.54 10.45 -5.99
N PHE A 61 -6.82 9.92 -7.18
CA PHE A 61 -8.06 10.17 -7.89
C PHE A 61 -9.13 9.09 -7.69
N PHE A 62 -8.72 7.85 -7.50
CA PHE A 62 -9.64 6.71 -7.43
C PHE A 62 -9.57 5.97 -6.09
N GLY A 63 -8.66 6.35 -5.17
CA GLY A 63 -8.51 5.75 -3.85
C GLY A 63 -7.78 4.41 -3.83
N PHE A 64 -7.26 3.93 -4.96
CA PHE A 64 -6.42 2.73 -5.08
C PHE A 64 -5.26 2.96 -6.05
N GLY A 65 -4.18 2.22 -5.86
CA GLY A 65 -2.99 2.37 -6.68
C GLY A 65 -1.92 1.35 -6.29
N TRP A 66 -0.72 1.55 -6.77
CA TRP A 66 0.42 0.68 -6.52
C TRP A 66 1.69 1.49 -6.31
N SER A 67 2.61 0.93 -5.51
CA SER A 67 3.94 1.48 -5.27
C SER A 67 4.96 0.90 -6.26
N LYS A 68 6.07 1.58 -6.43
CA LYS A 68 7.27 1.00 -7.05
C LYS A 68 7.85 -0.04 -6.10
N SER A 69 7.57 -1.29 -6.39
CA SER A 69 7.85 -2.38 -5.47
C SER A 69 9.34 -2.71 -5.41
N VAL A 70 9.85 -2.86 -4.19
CA VAL A 70 11.21 -3.37 -3.95
C VAL A 70 11.31 -4.84 -4.39
N GLU A 71 12.27 -5.13 -5.25
CA GLU A 71 12.57 -6.49 -5.69
C GLU A 71 13.40 -7.22 -4.64
N ILE A 72 13.03 -8.48 -4.37
CA ILE A 72 13.73 -9.35 -3.43
C ILE A 72 14.37 -10.52 -4.17
N ASN A 73 15.58 -10.91 -3.74
CA ASN A 73 16.25 -12.11 -4.21
C ASN A 73 15.92 -13.29 -3.29
N LYS A 74 14.95 -14.12 -3.71
CA LYS A 74 14.51 -15.29 -2.93
C LYS A 74 15.64 -16.29 -2.65
N TYR A 75 16.66 -16.37 -3.53
CA TYR A 75 17.79 -17.30 -3.37
C TYR A 75 18.80 -16.87 -2.30
N ALA A 76 18.75 -15.62 -1.86
CA ALA A 76 19.57 -15.11 -0.75
C ALA A 76 19.05 -15.54 0.63
N PHE A 77 17.82 -16.04 0.72
CA PHE A 77 17.22 -16.46 1.98
C PHE A 77 17.63 -17.88 2.38
N LYS A 78 17.69 -18.15 3.69
CA LYS A 78 17.91 -19.51 4.21
C LYS A 78 16.78 -20.47 3.80
N ASN A 79 15.54 -19.99 3.83
CA ASN A 79 14.34 -20.71 3.43
C ASN A 79 13.58 -19.90 2.37
N PRO A 80 13.92 -20.01 1.07
CA PRO A 80 13.42 -19.12 0.02
C PRO A 80 11.92 -18.86 0.06
N LYS A 81 11.10 -19.92 0.12
CA LYS A 81 9.63 -19.78 0.14
C LYS A 81 9.10 -19.17 1.44
N LYS A 82 9.55 -19.70 2.59
CA LYS A 82 9.04 -19.23 3.90
C LYS A 82 9.47 -17.79 4.19
N ASP A 83 10.70 -17.44 3.82
CA ASP A 83 11.23 -16.12 4.12
C ASP A 83 10.70 -15.07 3.13
N ALA A 84 10.52 -15.39 1.84
CA ALA A 84 9.80 -14.54 0.90
C ALA A 84 8.36 -14.27 1.34
N LEU A 85 7.65 -15.30 1.83
CA LEU A 85 6.32 -15.15 2.38
C LEU A 85 6.28 -14.19 3.57
N LYS A 86 7.23 -14.31 4.51
CA LYS A 86 7.33 -13.37 5.65
C LYS A 86 7.55 -11.94 5.18
N VAL A 87 8.41 -11.73 4.18
CA VAL A 87 8.68 -10.41 3.60
C VAL A 87 7.40 -9.81 3.00
N ASN A 88 6.68 -10.58 2.19
CA ASN A 88 5.47 -10.12 1.51
C ASN A 88 4.33 -9.84 2.51
N ILE A 89 4.12 -10.71 3.50
CA ILE A 89 3.11 -10.49 4.55
C ILE A 89 3.46 -9.28 5.41
N ALA A 90 4.72 -9.10 5.81
CA ALA A 90 5.13 -7.95 6.61
C ALA A 90 4.91 -6.63 5.86
N ALA A 91 5.26 -6.58 4.57
CA ALA A 91 5.02 -5.42 3.73
C ALA A 91 3.52 -5.10 3.61
N TRP A 92 2.71 -6.11 3.34
CA TRP A 92 1.24 -5.97 3.26
C TRP A 92 0.63 -5.48 4.56
N LEU A 93 0.98 -6.08 5.70
CA LEU A 93 0.44 -5.70 7.02
C LEU A 93 0.91 -4.33 7.49
N SER A 94 2.01 -3.80 6.98
CA SER A 94 2.55 -2.51 7.41
C SER A 94 1.57 -1.35 7.20
N ASN A 95 0.77 -1.37 6.12
CA ASN A 95 -0.25 -0.35 5.90
C ASN A 95 -1.38 -0.42 6.92
N LEU A 96 -1.78 -1.62 7.35
CA LEU A 96 -2.75 -1.76 8.44
C LEU A 96 -2.22 -1.17 9.75
N VAL A 97 -0.93 -1.40 10.04
CA VAL A 97 -0.27 -0.80 11.21
C VAL A 97 -0.25 0.71 11.13
N VAL A 98 0.07 1.29 9.95
CA VAL A 98 0.02 2.75 9.74
C VAL A 98 -1.40 3.29 9.96
N ALA A 99 -2.43 2.60 9.45
CA ALA A 99 -3.82 3.01 9.65
C ALA A 99 -4.20 3.01 11.15
N ILE A 100 -3.82 1.98 11.90
CA ILE A 100 -4.05 1.90 13.36
C ILE A 100 -3.35 3.06 14.09
N ILE A 101 -2.08 3.34 13.75
CA ILE A 101 -1.35 4.47 14.30
C ILE A 101 -2.07 5.78 13.96
N GLY A 102 -2.56 5.93 12.72
CA GLY A 102 -3.34 7.08 12.27
C GLY A 102 -4.59 7.30 13.13
N VAL A 103 -5.34 6.24 13.45
CA VAL A 103 -6.53 6.32 14.34
C VAL A 103 -6.12 6.82 15.74
N ILE A 104 -5.03 6.28 16.29
CA ILE A 104 -4.54 6.71 17.60
C ILE A 104 -4.14 8.19 17.58
N LEU A 105 -3.39 8.61 16.56
CA LEU A 105 -2.95 10.00 16.41
C LEU A 105 -4.14 10.95 16.23
N THR A 106 -5.14 10.56 15.45
CA THR A 106 -6.37 11.33 15.27
C THR A 106 -7.15 11.49 16.59
N SER A 107 -7.29 10.42 17.36
CA SER A 107 -7.95 10.43 18.65
C SER A 107 -7.24 11.35 19.65
N LEU A 108 -5.90 11.28 19.70
CA LEU A 108 -5.09 12.16 20.54
C LEU A 108 -5.19 13.62 20.08
N TYR A 109 -5.13 13.84 18.77
CA TYR A 109 -5.26 15.18 18.20
C TYR A 109 -6.59 15.84 18.59
N LEU A 110 -7.71 15.13 18.43
CA LEU A 110 -9.03 15.63 18.80
C LEU A 110 -9.14 15.89 20.30
N ARG A 111 -8.55 15.07 21.14
CA ARG A 111 -8.57 15.22 22.61
C ARG A 111 -7.81 16.45 23.08
N PHE A 112 -6.65 16.76 22.48
CA PHE A 112 -5.79 17.84 22.96
C PHE A 112 -6.03 19.19 22.25
N PHE A 113 -6.35 19.15 20.95
CA PHE A 113 -6.45 20.36 20.13
C PHE A 113 -7.90 20.68 19.69
N GLY A 114 -8.73 19.67 19.49
CA GLY A 114 -10.08 19.81 18.94
C GLY A 114 -10.07 20.33 17.50
N LEU A 115 -11.26 20.68 16.99
CA LEU A 115 -11.44 21.23 15.64
C LEU A 115 -11.65 22.76 15.72
N ARG A 116 -10.62 23.49 16.15
CA ARG A 116 -10.68 24.95 16.32
C ARG A 116 -9.91 25.65 15.20
N GLY A 117 -10.67 26.25 14.26
CA GLY A 117 -10.13 26.99 13.13
C GLY A 117 -9.70 26.12 11.95
N ASP A 118 -9.42 26.78 10.81
CA ASP A 118 -9.18 26.14 9.52
C ASP A 118 -7.96 25.22 9.51
N LEU A 119 -6.86 25.65 10.14
CA LEU A 119 -5.64 24.83 10.22
C LEU A 119 -5.89 23.51 10.94
N SER A 120 -6.67 23.53 12.02
CA SER A 120 -7.03 22.34 12.78
C SER A 120 -7.85 21.36 11.94
N GLN A 121 -8.78 21.87 11.12
CA GLN A 121 -9.58 21.06 10.19
C GLN A 121 -8.70 20.43 9.10
N ILE A 122 -7.76 21.20 8.54
CA ILE A 122 -6.82 20.70 7.52
C ILE A 122 -5.97 19.52 8.09
N ILE A 123 -5.41 19.71 9.28
CA ILE A 123 -4.61 18.66 9.94
C ILE A 123 -5.48 17.40 10.18
N PHE A 124 -6.70 17.58 10.67
CA PHE A 124 -7.63 16.48 10.87
C PHE A 124 -7.91 15.73 9.55
N LEU A 125 -8.20 16.45 8.46
CA LEU A 125 -8.42 15.87 7.14
C LEU A 125 -7.18 15.08 6.65
N MET A 126 -5.98 15.62 6.82
CA MET A 126 -4.74 14.91 6.47
C MET A 126 -4.57 13.60 7.25
N LEU A 127 -4.89 13.60 8.56
CA LEU A 127 -4.88 12.39 9.38
C LEU A 127 -5.93 11.38 8.90
N GLN A 128 -7.13 11.83 8.51
CA GLN A 128 -8.14 10.96 7.92
C GLN A 128 -7.67 10.35 6.60
N TYR A 129 -7.01 11.12 5.71
CA TYR A 129 -6.42 10.55 4.48
C TYR A 129 -5.35 9.50 4.78
N ILE A 130 -4.52 9.69 5.81
CA ILE A 130 -3.54 8.67 6.21
C ILE A 130 -4.25 7.36 6.57
N ILE A 131 -5.34 7.41 7.35
CA ILE A 131 -6.09 6.22 7.74
C ILE A 131 -6.73 5.57 6.51
N ILE A 132 -7.55 6.34 5.78
CA ILE A 132 -8.37 5.83 4.67
C ILE A 132 -7.50 5.23 3.57
N LEU A 133 -6.45 5.95 3.13
CA LEU A 133 -5.62 5.48 2.03
C LEU A 133 -4.75 4.27 2.42
N ASN A 134 -4.30 4.18 3.66
CA ASN A 134 -3.58 2.98 4.12
C ASN A 134 -4.52 1.77 4.23
N VAL A 135 -5.76 1.93 4.69
CA VAL A 135 -6.77 0.87 4.68
C VAL A 135 -7.10 0.45 3.25
N ASN A 136 -7.35 1.41 2.36
CA ASN A 136 -7.63 1.13 0.94
C ASN A 136 -6.48 0.39 0.28
N PHE A 137 -5.23 0.81 0.54
CA PHE A 137 -4.05 0.17 -0.01
C PHE A 137 -3.86 -1.25 0.53
N PHE A 138 -4.12 -1.47 1.83
CA PHE A 138 -4.14 -2.80 2.43
C PHE A 138 -5.20 -3.70 1.77
N VAL A 139 -6.44 -3.22 1.62
CA VAL A 139 -7.54 -3.97 0.99
C VAL A 139 -7.26 -4.23 -0.49
N PHE A 140 -6.78 -3.24 -1.22
CA PHE A 140 -6.46 -3.38 -2.64
C PHE A 140 -5.39 -4.45 -2.89
N ASN A 141 -4.39 -4.54 -2.02
CA ASN A 141 -3.34 -5.54 -2.11
C ASN A 141 -3.79 -6.98 -1.79
N ILE A 142 -5.06 -7.20 -1.39
CA ILE A 142 -5.68 -8.55 -1.30
C ILE A 142 -6.00 -9.11 -2.70
N LEU A 143 -6.16 -8.25 -3.69
CA LEU A 143 -6.49 -8.71 -5.04
C LEU A 143 -5.34 -9.54 -5.64
N PRO A 144 -5.63 -10.69 -6.25
CA PRO A 144 -4.61 -11.55 -6.87
C PRO A 144 -4.22 -11.02 -8.26
N LEU A 145 -3.65 -9.82 -8.31
CA LEU A 145 -3.22 -9.16 -9.53
C LEU A 145 -1.70 -9.01 -9.59
N PRO A 146 -1.09 -9.05 -10.79
CA PRO A 146 0.35 -8.84 -10.97
C PRO A 146 0.80 -7.53 -10.32
N GLY A 147 1.89 -7.60 -9.58
CA GLY A 147 2.45 -6.43 -8.87
C GLY A 147 1.91 -6.23 -7.45
N LEU A 148 0.76 -6.82 -7.07
CA LEU A 148 0.18 -6.72 -5.74
C LEU A 148 0.69 -7.83 -4.79
N ASP A 149 0.57 -7.59 -3.48
CA ASP A 149 1.16 -8.49 -2.47
C ASP A 149 0.50 -9.86 -2.44
N CYS A 150 -0.82 -9.94 -2.57
CA CYS A 150 -1.54 -11.21 -2.57
C CYS A 150 -1.09 -12.12 -3.72
N PHE A 151 -0.78 -11.55 -4.90
CA PHE A 151 -0.29 -12.32 -6.05
C PHE A 151 1.09 -12.96 -5.76
N ARG A 152 1.97 -12.23 -5.08
CA ARG A 152 3.29 -12.72 -4.64
C ARG A 152 3.16 -13.75 -3.52
N ILE A 153 2.26 -13.50 -2.56
CA ILE A 153 1.96 -14.44 -1.48
C ILE A 153 1.40 -15.75 -2.05
N LEU A 154 0.52 -15.67 -3.07
CA LEU A 154 -0.02 -16.85 -3.75
C LEU A 154 1.08 -17.66 -4.46
N GLU A 155 2.03 -16.99 -5.12
CA GLU A 155 3.20 -17.64 -5.72
C GLU A 155 4.02 -18.41 -4.69
N ASP A 156 4.24 -17.83 -3.52
CA ASP A 156 5.03 -18.45 -2.45
C ASP A 156 4.29 -19.60 -1.74
N LEU A 157 2.96 -19.47 -1.54
CA LEU A 157 2.15 -20.45 -0.82
C LEU A 157 1.69 -21.63 -1.69
N LYS A 158 1.15 -21.32 -2.88
CA LYS A 158 0.54 -22.31 -3.77
C LYS A 158 1.00 -22.11 -5.22
N PRO A 159 2.26 -22.47 -5.56
CA PRO A 159 2.83 -22.24 -6.90
C PRO A 159 1.97 -22.84 -8.02
N GLN A 160 1.42 -24.05 -7.81
CA GLN A 160 0.58 -24.70 -8.84
C GLN A 160 -0.69 -23.89 -9.17
N LEU A 161 -1.36 -23.35 -8.14
CA LEU A 161 -2.52 -22.49 -8.33
C LEU A 161 -2.11 -21.15 -8.95
N PHE A 162 -0.98 -20.60 -8.52
CA PHE A 162 -0.41 -19.38 -9.10
C PHE A 162 -0.19 -19.53 -10.60
N TYR A 163 0.50 -20.58 -11.07
CA TYR A 163 0.76 -20.79 -12.49
C TYR A 163 -0.50 -21.01 -13.30
N LYS A 164 -1.52 -21.66 -12.73
CA LYS A 164 -2.82 -21.84 -13.40
C LYS A 164 -3.56 -20.50 -13.54
N LEU A 165 -3.54 -19.64 -12.53
CA LEU A 165 -4.25 -18.37 -12.54
C LEU A 165 -3.45 -17.27 -13.28
N SER A 166 -2.12 -17.27 -13.18
CA SER A 166 -1.28 -16.22 -13.76
C SER A 166 -1.48 -16.08 -15.27
N GLY A 167 -1.60 -17.20 -16.01
CA GLY A 167 -1.86 -17.15 -17.44
C GLY A 167 -3.13 -16.38 -17.78
N ILE A 168 -4.23 -16.65 -17.06
CA ILE A 168 -5.52 -15.97 -17.25
C ILE A 168 -5.42 -14.51 -16.84
N VAL A 169 -4.83 -14.24 -15.67
CA VAL A 169 -4.72 -12.88 -15.12
C VAL A 169 -3.84 -12.00 -16.00
N TYR A 170 -2.73 -12.50 -16.54
CA TYR A 170 -1.89 -11.75 -17.48
C TYR A 170 -2.60 -11.50 -18.81
N GLN A 171 -3.33 -12.50 -19.34
CA GLN A 171 -4.10 -12.36 -20.57
C GLN A 171 -5.20 -11.30 -20.47
N TYR A 172 -5.89 -11.24 -19.34
CA TYR A 172 -7.02 -10.32 -19.10
C TYR A 172 -6.66 -9.16 -18.18
N TYR A 173 -5.36 -8.83 -18.03
CA TYR A 173 -4.89 -7.81 -17.10
C TYR A 173 -5.58 -6.45 -17.30
N TYR A 174 -5.61 -5.95 -18.54
CA TYR A 174 -6.25 -4.66 -18.84
C TYR A 174 -7.77 -4.65 -18.66
N PRO A 175 -8.54 -5.63 -19.16
CA PRO A 175 -9.97 -5.75 -18.85
C PRO A 175 -10.25 -5.79 -17.34
N ILE A 176 -9.50 -6.57 -16.57
CA ILE A 176 -9.65 -6.65 -15.12
C ILE A 176 -9.36 -5.30 -14.47
N LEU A 177 -8.30 -4.61 -14.88
CA LEU A 177 -7.95 -3.29 -14.37
C LEU A 177 -9.06 -2.27 -14.64
N ILE A 178 -9.64 -2.26 -15.85
CA ILE A 178 -10.77 -1.38 -16.19
C ILE A 178 -11.97 -1.67 -15.30
N VAL A 179 -12.33 -2.93 -15.10
CA VAL A 179 -13.42 -3.32 -14.20
C VAL A 179 -13.15 -2.84 -12.77
N ILE A 180 -11.92 -2.98 -12.28
CA ILE A 180 -11.54 -2.49 -10.96
C ILE A 180 -11.63 -0.96 -10.88
N ILE A 181 -11.24 -0.23 -11.92
CA ILE A 181 -11.38 1.24 -11.96
C ILE A 181 -12.85 1.64 -11.86
N LEU A 182 -13.73 0.96 -12.60
CA LEU A 182 -15.16 1.26 -12.62
C LEU A 182 -15.88 0.88 -11.32
N LEU A 183 -15.50 -0.25 -10.73
CA LEU A 183 -16.11 -0.77 -9.49
C LEU A 183 -15.37 -0.35 -8.22
N GLY A 184 -14.11 0.05 -8.35
CA GLY A 184 -13.20 0.29 -7.22
C GLY A 184 -13.75 1.32 -6.24
N ARG A 185 -14.36 2.38 -6.72
CA ARG A 185 -14.99 3.39 -5.86
C ARG A 185 -16.13 2.83 -5.00
N TYR A 186 -16.84 1.80 -5.45
CA TYR A 186 -17.89 1.15 -4.67
C TYR A 186 -17.30 0.20 -3.63
N VAL A 187 -16.27 -0.55 -4.00
CA VAL A 187 -15.60 -1.51 -3.11
C VAL A 187 -14.78 -0.82 -2.04
N LEU A 188 -14.11 0.29 -2.38
CA LEU A 188 -13.25 1.06 -1.46
C LEU A 188 -14.02 2.13 -0.67
N ALA A 189 -15.23 2.49 -1.10
CA ALA A 189 -16.10 3.35 -0.29
C ALA A 189 -16.56 2.67 1.00
N ILE A 190 -16.66 1.33 1.03
CA ILE A 190 -17.07 0.59 2.22
C ILE A 190 -16.06 0.76 3.38
N PRO A 191 -14.75 0.54 3.19
CA PRO A 191 -13.78 0.80 4.25
C PRO A 191 -13.72 2.25 4.71
N SER A 192 -13.88 3.22 3.80
CA SER A 192 -13.87 4.64 4.15
C SER A 192 -15.09 5.06 4.97
N GLN A 193 -16.26 4.46 4.71
CA GLN A 193 -17.48 4.71 5.51
C GLN A 193 -17.41 4.11 6.92
N LEU A 194 -16.62 3.04 7.11
CA LEU A 194 -16.44 2.42 8.42
C LEU A 194 -15.48 3.21 9.33
N VAL A 195 -14.69 4.12 8.75
CA VAL A 195 -13.67 4.92 9.45
C VAL A 195 -14.16 6.33 9.77
N MET A 196 -15.19 6.82 9.08
CA MET A 196 -15.90 8.08 9.37
C MET A 196 -16.98 7.90 10.42
#